data_2de00f670788ff2e0d2996af2e1b5e95
#
_entry.id   2de00f670788ff2e0d2996af2e1b5e95
#
_cell.length_a   1.000
_cell.length_b   1.000
_cell.length_c   1.000
_cell.angle_alpha   90.00
_cell.angle_beta   90.00
_cell.angle_gamma   90.00
#
_symmetry.space_group_name_H-M   'P 1'
#
loop_
_entity.id
_entity.type
_entity.pdbx_description
1 polymer ?
#
loop_
_entity_poly.entity_id
_entity_poly.type
_entity_poly.pdbx_seq_one_letter_code
_entity_poly.pdbx_strand_id
1 'polypeptide(L)'
;SNKVNYIVSARRSYLQLLFEALDLPIRPNYWDFQSKITWQAAPKTSVSFIGVGAIDEFSFKPAQDATAENVYILNSNPLINQWNYTAGVSVKHLINNGFINLSVSRNDYQNRLDKFENNDTKLEEERTLKTVSNETENKLRLTLDRYVNGWKYAFGVMAQQVNFTNDYYNRFRKELRDENGNLIQPAIVFDFNTDLSFWKYGFFGQVSRSFLKDKLGVSLGLRSDMNSFTNAGNKPLETLSPRLSLGYRFNDQWKVNASVGRYFKIPIYTILGFQDAQGNYINKNSQYVASNHYVGGIEFLPKEDMRITVEGFYKKYSQYPVSLLTGISLANQGGEFGAIGNEAVTSDGQGEAYGFEIYGQQKLTGSVFAVVSYTFVRSRFSGVSGQLIPSAWDNRHLVSLIFGKKLGRGWELGLKYRYAGGAPFTPFDENLSRQNYLTSGTGILDYNQLNTLRLKGFNQVDLRIDKKWNFRKWTLDLFLDVQNLLVTQNPAYPQFTFQRLENNEGFATTDGQAIKEDGSNAIPFILKNEDSIATPSIGFIVEF
;
A
#
# COMPACT_ATOMS: atom_id res chain seq x y z
N SER A 1 8.92 11.67 36.57
CA SER A 1 7.66 12.13 37.20
C SER A 1 6.53 11.21 36.76
N ASN A 2 5.73 10.70 37.69
CA ASN A 2 4.59 9.81 37.38
C ASN A 2 3.49 10.49 36.50
N LYS A 3 3.70 11.72 36.09
CA LYS A 3 2.73 12.52 35.31
C LYS A 3 3.03 12.57 33.81
N VAL A 4 4.25 12.24 33.42
CA VAL A 4 4.65 12.29 32.00
C VAL A 4 5.31 10.98 31.62
N ASN A 5 4.79 10.35 30.56
CA ASN A 5 5.37 9.19 29.90
C ASN A 5 5.73 9.57 28.48
N TYR A 6 6.87 9.13 27.99
CA TYR A 6 7.29 9.40 26.62
C TYR A 6 7.99 8.19 25.99
N ILE A 7 7.85 8.07 24.70
CA ILE A 7 8.59 7.17 23.81
C ILE A 7 9.04 8.01 22.64
N VAL A 8 10.33 7.97 22.33
CA VAL A 8 10.92 8.64 21.16
C VAL A 8 11.84 7.66 20.47
N SER A 9 11.74 7.58 19.15
CA SER A 9 12.60 6.75 18.31
C SER A 9 13.01 7.52 17.07
N ALA A 10 14.27 7.41 16.67
CA ALA A 10 14.80 7.84 15.39
C ALA A 10 15.63 6.69 14.81
N ARG A 11 15.39 6.35 13.56
CA ARG A 11 16.10 5.27 12.87
C ARG A 11 16.58 5.74 11.51
N ARG A 12 17.73 5.22 11.10
CA ARG A 12 18.27 5.41 9.75
C ARG A 12 18.59 4.06 9.13
N SER A 13 18.26 3.90 7.86
CA SER A 13 18.68 2.74 7.08
C SER A 13 20.12 2.91 6.59
N TYR A 14 20.86 1.79 6.55
CA TYR A 14 22.17 1.67 5.92
C TYR A 14 22.14 0.65 4.76
N LEU A 15 20.94 0.40 4.21
CA LEU A 15 20.73 -0.55 3.10
C LEU A 15 21.57 -0.19 1.86
N GLN A 16 21.83 1.09 1.65
CA GLN A 16 22.71 1.55 0.56
C GLN A 16 24.10 0.90 0.58
N LEU A 17 24.68 0.66 1.77
CA LEU A 17 25.98 0.00 1.90
C LEU A 17 25.91 -1.48 1.52
N LEU A 18 24.83 -2.14 1.91
CA LEU A 18 24.58 -3.53 1.55
C LEU A 18 24.36 -3.69 0.03
N PHE A 19 23.56 -2.81 -0.56
CA PHE A 19 23.27 -2.82 -2.00
C PHE A 19 24.53 -2.51 -2.83
N GLU A 20 25.40 -1.65 -2.31
CA GLU A 20 26.71 -1.40 -2.92
C GLU A 20 27.62 -2.64 -2.84
N ALA A 21 27.65 -3.33 -1.71
CA ALA A 21 28.42 -4.55 -1.53
C ALA A 21 27.90 -5.73 -2.40
N LEU A 22 26.62 -5.71 -2.76
CA LEU A 22 25.99 -6.70 -3.65
C LEU A 22 25.95 -6.25 -5.12
N ASP A 23 26.62 -5.15 -5.46
CA ASP A 23 26.65 -4.52 -6.79
C ASP A 23 25.27 -4.26 -7.41
N LEU A 24 24.26 -3.99 -6.57
CA LEU A 24 22.93 -3.63 -7.05
C LEU A 24 22.91 -2.16 -7.50
N PRO A 25 22.20 -1.81 -8.59
CA PRO A 25 22.19 -0.43 -9.11
C PRO A 25 21.37 0.56 -8.29
N ILE A 26 20.64 0.10 -7.27
CA ILE A 26 19.75 0.92 -6.42
C ILE A 26 20.46 1.29 -5.12
N ARG A 27 20.29 2.52 -4.66
CA ARG A 27 20.83 3.04 -3.39
C ARG A 27 19.71 3.62 -2.52
N PRO A 28 18.95 2.78 -1.78
CA PRO A 28 17.91 3.26 -0.89
C PRO A 28 18.50 3.89 0.37
N ASN A 29 17.98 5.03 0.78
CA ASN A 29 18.30 5.69 2.03
C ASN A 29 17.00 6.18 2.68
N TYR A 30 16.74 5.78 3.92
CA TYR A 30 15.56 6.27 4.62
C TYR A 30 15.82 6.57 6.09
N TRP A 31 15.05 7.53 6.59
CA TRP A 31 14.95 7.88 8.00
C TRP A 31 13.51 7.71 8.46
N ASP A 32 13.32 7.27 9.68
CA ASP A 32 12.02 7.32 10.33
C ASP A 32 12.11 7.83 11.77
N PHE A 33 11.05 8.52 12.17
CA PHE A 33 10.93 9.19 13.46
C PHE A 33 9.59 8.85 14.08
N GLN A 34 9.59 8.53 15.37
CA GLN A 34 8.37 8.28 16.12
C GLN A 34 8.47 8.93 17.49
N SER A 35 7.40 9.55 17.92
CA SER A 35 7.29 10.12 19.25
C SER A 35 5.88 10.00 19.80
N LYS A 36 5.77 9.67 21.08
CA LYS A 36 4.53 9.74 21.83
C LYS A 36 4.84 10.26 23.23
N ILE A 37 4.21 11.36 23.60
CA ILE A 37 4.33 11.96 24.91
C ILE A 37 2.93 12.01 25.49
N THR A 38 2.72 11.44 26.67
CA THR A 38 1.45 11.49 27.38
C THR A 38 1.65 12.17 28.73
N TRP A 39 0.92 13.24 28.94
CA TRP A 39 0.91 14.05 30.15
C TRP A 39 -0.42 13.93 30.87
N GLN A 40 -0.40 13.50 32.13
CA GLN A 40 -1.55 13.53 33.02
C GLN A 40 -1.70 14.94 33.58
N ALA A 41 -2.39 15.83 32.83
CA ALA A 41 -2.52 17.25 33.17
C ALA A 41 -3.36 17.48 34.44
N ALA A 42 -4.37 16.62 34.66
CA ALA A 42 -5.21 16.61 35.87
C ALA A 42 -5.68 15.17 36.17
N PRO A 43 -6.25 14.88 37.35
CA PRO A 43 -6.72 13.53 37.68
C PRO A 43 -7.67 12.89 36.68
N LYS A 44 -8.44 13.71 35.97
CA LYS A 44 -9.41 13.27 34.93
C LYS A 44 -8.99 13.65 33.51
N THR A 45 -7.85 14.31 33.31
CA THR A 45 -7.48 14.86 32.00
C THR A 45 -6.08 14.42 31.61
N SER A 46 -5.98 13.72 30.49
CA SER A 46 -4.70 13.38 29.86
C SER A 46 -4.57 14.07 28.51
N VAL A 47 -3.37 14.54 28.21
CA VAL A 47 -2.98 15.14 26.94
C VAL A 47 -1.91 14.25 26.32
N SER A 48 -2.12 13.83 25.10
CA SER A 48 -1.14 13.03 24.36
C SER A 48 -0.72 13.76 23.10
N PHE A 49 0.58 13.89 22.89
CA PHE A 49 1.18 14.28 21.62
C PHE A 49 1.68 13.01 20.93
N ILE A 50 1.42 12.90 19.62
CA ILE A 50 1.90 11.82 18.75
C ILE A 50 2.54 12.46 17.53
N GLY A 51 3.76 12.01 17.18
CA GLY A 51 4.46 12.38 15.97
C GLY A 51 5.04 11.13 15.30
N VAL A 52 4.83 10.99 14.00
CA VAL A 52 5.42 9.95 13.16
C VAL A 52 5.86 10.61 11.86
N GLY A 53 7.03 10.26 11.36
CA GLY A 53 7.51 10.79 10.07
C GLY A 53 8.55 9.88 9.45
N ALA A 54 8.68 9.97 8.13
CA ALA A 54 9.69 9.27 7.35
C ALA A 54 10.21 10.14 6.20
N ILE A 55 11.44 9.86 5.79
CA ILE A 55 12.08 10.42 4.60
C ILE A 55 12.66 9.25 3.83
N ASP A 56 12.28 9.12 2.57
CA ASP A 56 12.71 8.04 1.68
C ASP A 56 13.35 8.63 0.43
N GLU A 57 14.58 8.23 0.13
CA GLU A 57 15.35 8.67 -1.01
C GLU A 57 15.89 7.46 -1.78
N PHE A 58 15.60 7.41 -3.06
CA PHE A 58 16.16 6.41 -3.97
C PHE A 58 17.04 7.09 -5.00
N SER A 59 18.29 6.68 -5.06
CA SER A 59 19.23 7.07 -6.11
C SER A 59 19.74 5.82 -6.84
N PHE A 60 20.27 6.03 -8.04
CA PHE A 60 20.83 4.97 -8.86
C PHE A 60 22.32 5.19 -9.06
N LYS A 61 23.08 4.09 -9.12
CA LYS A 61 24.47 4.06 -9.58
C LYS A 61 24.64 2.90 -10.53
N PRO A 62 25.40 3.06 -11.63
CA PRO A 62 25.74 1.93 -12.49
C PRO A 62 26.38 0.82 -11.67
N ALA A 63 25.95 -0.44 -11.90
CA ALA A 63 26.61 -1.62 -11.39
C ALA A 63 27.99 -1.79 -12.11
N GLN A 64 28.93 -2.48 -11.47
CA GLN A 64 30.23 -2.79 -12.08
C GLN A 64 30.04 -3.74 -13.26
N ASP A 65 29.14 -4.73 -13.08
CA ASP A 65 28.74 -5.65 -14.13
C ASP A 65 27.47 -5.16 -14.84
N ALA A 66 27.60 -4.71 -16.08
CA ALA A 66 26.51 -4.22 -16.89
C ALA A 66 25.66 -5.38 -17.46
N THR A 67 24.85 -6.03 -16.64
CA THR A 67 23.87 -7.01 -17.13
C THR A 67 22.71 -6.29 -17.83
N ALA A 68 22.02 -6.97 -18.76
CA ALA A 68 20.84 -6.42 -19.42
C ALA A 68 19.77 -5.96 -18.42
N GLU A 69 19.65 -6.67 -17.30
CA GLU A 69 18.75 -6.33 -16.19
C GLU A 69 19.18 -5.06 -15.46
N ASN A 70 20.44 -4.93 -15.09
CA ASN A 70 20.97 -3.72 -14.43
C ASN A 70 20.81 -2.50 -15.32
N VAL A 71 21.06 -2.62 -16.64
CA VAL A 71 20.83 -1.54 -17.61
C VAL A 71 19.34 -1.20 -17.69
N TYR A 72 18.45 -2.21 -17.71
CA TYR A 72 17.00 -1.97 -17.70
C TYR A 72 16.55 -1.26 -16.42
N ILE A 73 17.00 -1.72 -15.24
CA ILE A 73 16.67 -1.08 -13.96
C ILE A 73 17.09 0.38 -13.95
N LEU A 74 18.30 0.69 -14.40
CA LEU A 74 18.82 2.06 -14.48
C LEU A 74 17.97 2.95 -15.40
N ASN A 75 17.55 2.42 -16.55
CA ASN A 75 16.86 3.21 -17.57
C ASN A 75 15.34 3.31 -17.37
N SER A 76 14.74 2.39 -16.60
CA SER A 76 13.29 2.27 -16.51
C SER A 76 12.70 2.79 -15.20
N ASN A 77 13.47 2.82 -14.12
CA ASN A 77 12.96 3.23 -12.82
C ASN A 77 13.07 4.74 -12.61
N PRO A 78 12.08 5.38 -11.97
CA PRO A 78 12.15 6.80 -11.61
C PRO A 78 13.08 7.02 -10.42
N LEU A 79 13.69 8.19 -10.35
CA LEU A 79 14.25 8.74 -9.12
C LEU A 79 13.10 9.05 -8.17
N ILE A 80 13.17 8.57 -6.93
CA ILE A 80 12.11 8.73 -5.94
C ILE A 80 12.63 9.51 -4.75
N ASN A 81 11.92 10.57 -4.38
CA ASN A 81 12.15 11.32 -3.17
C ASN A 81 10.81 11.58 -2.49
N GLN A 82 10.66 11.06 -1.28
CA GLN A 82 9.41 11.12 -0.55
C GLN A 82 9.67 11.51 0.90
N TRP A 83 8.79 12.30 1.47
CA TRP A 83 8.74 12.49 2.91
C TRP A 83 7.30 12.59 3.39
N ASN A 84 7.09 12.19 4.62
CA ASN A 84 5.80 12.34 5.26
C ASN A 84 5.95 12.60 6.76
N TYR A 85 4.97 13.26 7.33
CA TYR A 85 4.77 13.27 8.76
C TYR A 85 3.29 13.31 9.12
N THR A 86 2.98 12.76 10.28
CA THR A 86 1.71 12.97 10.99
C THR A 86 2.04 13.44 12.40
N ALA A 87 1.52 14.60 12.76
CA ALA A 87 1.65 15.13 14.12
C ALA A 87 0.26 15.48 14.66
N GLY A 88 0.01 15.18 15.93
CA GLY A 88 -1.28 15.45 16.52
C GLY A 88 -1.27 15.52 18.03
N VAL A 89 -2.27 16.25 18.56
CA VAL A 89 -2.54 16.34 19.99
C VAL A 89 -3.94 15.78 20.25
N SER A 90 -4.04 14.98 21.29
CA SER A 90 -5.32 14.42 21.77
C SER A 90 -5.49 14.75 23.24
N VAL A 91 -6.64 15.34 23.58
CA VAL A 91 -7.06 15.65 24.93
C VAL A 91 -8.21 14.72 25.32
N LYS A 92 -7.98 13.82 26.26
CA LYS A 92 -8.98 12.93 26.82
C LYS A 92 -9.37 13.40 28.20
N HIS A 93 -10.66 13.68 28.40
CA HIS A 93 -11.24 14.06 29.68
C HIS A 93 -12.25 13.02 30.16
N LEU A 94 -12.01 12.47 31.34
CA LEU A 94 -12.93 11.52 31.98
C LEU A 94 -14.13 12.27 32.56
N ILE A 95 -15.32 11.83 32.20
CA ILE A 95 -16.60 12.29 32.76
C ILE A 95 -17.24 11.15 33.56
N ASN A 96 -18.33 11.43 34.26
CA ASN A 96 -19.07 10.37 34.96
C ASN A 96 -19.54 9.32 33.95
N ASN A 97 -19.10 8.06 34.15
CA ASN A 97 -19.41 6.93 33.28
C ASN A 97 -19.04 7.13 31.79
N GLY A 98 -17.88 7.70 31.54
CA GLY A 98 -17.42 7.87 30.16
C GLY A 98 -16.24 8.81 30.00
N PHE A 99 -16.01 9.25 28.77
CA PHE A 99 -15.00 10.25 28.44
C PHE A 99 -15.35 11.03 27.17
N ILE A 100 -14.76 12.21 27.09
CA ILE A 100 -14.73 13.03 25.87
C ILE A 100 -13.28 13.03 25.37
N ASN A 101 -13.10 12.90 24.08
CA ASN A 101 -11.78 13.00 23.46
C ASN A 101 -11.83 13.99 22.28
N LEU A 102 -10.99 15.01 22.37
CA LEU A 102 -10.74 15.97 21.28
C LEU A 102 -9.37 15.71 20.71
N SER A 103 -9.28 15.54 19.39
CA SER A 103 -8.02 15.34 18.70
C SER A 103 -7.88 16.32 17.54
N VAL A 104 -6.71 16.94 17.43
CA VAL A 104 -6.29 17.77 16.31
C VAL A 104 -5.01 17.16 15.74
N SER A 105 -4.96 16.96 14.44
CA SER A 105 -3.76 16.42 13.78
C SER A 105 -3.57 17.00 12.39
N ARG A 106 -2.31 17.03 11.97
CA ARG A 106 -1.90 17.33 10.60
C ARG A 106 -1.14 16.14 10.05
N ASN A 107 -1.51 15.72 8.85
CA ASN A 107 -0.76 14.82 8.01
C ASN A 107 -0.24 15.61 6.81
N ASP A 108 1.01 15.38 6.44
CA ASP A 108 1.62 15.98 5.26
C ASP A 108 2.48 14.93 4.57
N TYR A 109 2.28 14.77 3.26
CA TYR A 109 2.97 13.79 2.46
C TYR A 109 3.38 14.42 1.13
N GLN A 110 4.67 14.37 0.84
CA GLN A 110 5.22 14.76 -0.46
C GLN A 110 5.73 13.53 -1.19
N ASN A 111 5.37 13.43 -2.46
CA ASN A 111 5.88 12.41 -3.37
C ASN A 111 6.48 13.10 -4.59
N ARG A 112 7.76 12.83 -4.86
CA ARG A 112 8.45 13.29 -6.04
C ARG A 112 9.00 12.10 -6.81
N LEU A 113 8.60 11.99 -8.08
CA LEU A 113 9.08 11.03 -9.05
C LEU A 113 9.62 11.80 -10.24
N ASP A 114 10.86 11.51 -10.62
CA ASP A 114 11.51 12.06 -11.81
C ASP A 114 12.07 10.90 -12.64
N LYS A 115 11.70 10.81 -13.92
CA LYS A 115 12.25 9.83 -14.84
C LYS A 115 12.72 10.51 -16.12
N PHE A 116 13.90 10.14 -16.57
CA PHE A 116 14.50 10.62 -17.81
C PHE A 116 14.87 9.42 -18.67
N GLU A 117 14.95 9.63 -20.00
CA GLU A 117 15.47 8.61 -20.88
C GLU A 117 16.93 8.32 -20.54
N ASN A 118 17.29 7.04 -20.48
CA ASN A 118 18.62 6.56 -20.10
C ASN A 118 19.14 7.17 -18.77
N ASN A 119 18.24 7.66 -17.90
CA ASN A 119 18.55 8.40 -16.68
C ASN A 119 19.45 9.63 -16.89
N ASP A 120 19.45 10.24 -18.07
CA ASP A 120 20.16 11.50 -18.29
C ASP A 120 19.36 12.69 -17.74
N THR A 121 19.65 13.04 -16.50
CA THR A 121 18.98 14.15 -15.78
C THR A 121 19.44 15.53 -16.22
N LYS A 122 20.37 15.64 -17.16
CA LYS A 122 20.94 16.90 -17.62
C LYS A 122 20.10 17.57 -18.72
N LEU A 123 19.34 16.77 -19.46
CA LEU A 123 18.53 17.23 -20.56
C LEU A 123 17.05 17.17 -20.19
N GLU A 124 16.43 18.33 -19.97
CA GLU A 124 15.00 18.42 -19.62
C GLU A 124 14.09 17.85 -20.70
N GLU A 125 14.49 17.93 -21.97
CA GLU A 125 13.82 17.31 -23.12
C GLU A 125 13.77 15.78 -23.05
N GLU A 126 14.68 15.16 -22.31
CA GLU A 126 14.69 13.72 -22.07
C GLU A 126 13.78 13.27 -20.91
N ARG A 127 13.15 14.23 -20.25
CA ARG A 127 12.19 13.91 -19.17
C ARG A 127 11.00 13.13 -19.73
N THR A 128 10.71 11.98 -19.13
CA THR A 128 9.54 11.14 -19.46
C THR A 128 8.46 11.21 -18.40
N LEU A 129 8.84 11.37 -17.13
CA LEU A 129 7.89 11.48 -16.01
C LEU A 129 8.37 12.53 -15.01
N LYS A 130 7.46 13.39 -14.59
CA LYS A 130 7.59 14.23 -13.41
C LYS A 130 6.30 14.16 -12.61
N THR A 131 6.42 13.86 -11.34
CA THR A 131 5.32 13.99 -10.38
C THR A 131 5.87 14.69 -9.17
N VAL A 132 5.35 15.86 -8.84
CA VAL A 132 5.61 16.52 -7.56
C VAL A 132 4.27 16.76 -6.90
N SER A 133 3.86 15.84 -6.06
CA SER A 133 2.57 15.93 -5.35
C SER A 133 2.79 16.19 -3.85
N ASN A 134 1.91 17.01 -3.30
CA ASN A 134 1.84 17.24 -1.86
C ASN A 134 0.40 17.05 -1.40
N GLU A 135 0.22 16.26 -0.36
CA GLU A 135 -1.07 15.98 0.27
C GLU A 135 -1.03 16.41 1.73
N THR A 136 -1.75 17.48 2.05
CA THR A 136 -1.88 18.00 3.41
C THR A 136 -3.30 17.79 3.92
N GLU A 137 -3.44 17.19 5.10
CA GLU A 137 -4.72 16.98 5.76
C GLU A 137 -4.69 17.50 7.21
N ASN A 138 -5.47 18.54 7.51
CA ASN A 138 -5.68 19.03 8.86
C ASN A 138 -7.02 18.46 9.38
N LYS A 139 -6.98 17.73 10.50
CA LYS A 139 -8.11 16.96 11.03
C LYS A 139 -8.46 17.42 12.43
N LEU A 140 -9.76 17.65 12.65
CA LEU A 140 -10.38 17.84 13.95
C LEU A 140 -11.36 16.70 14.19
N ARG A 141 -11.27 16.03 15.33
CA ARG A 141 -12.22 14.98 15.73
C ARG A 141 -12.61 15.14 17.19
N LEU A 142 -13.91 15.13 17.43
CA LEU A 142 -14.50 15.09 18.78
C LEU A 142 -15.28 13.80 18.94
N THR A 143 -15.04 13.06 20.04
CA THR A 143 -15.79 11.85 20.38
C THR A 143 -16.27 11.90 21.81
N LEU A 144 -17.46 11.35 22.04
CA LEU A 144 -18.08 11.13 23.34
C LEU A 144 -18.38 9.65 23.50
N ASP A 145 -17.83 9.04 24.55
CA ASP A 145 -18.15 7.67 24.99
C ASP A 145 -18.86 7.71 26.34
N ARG A 146 -20.00 7.02 26.46
CA ARG A 146 -20.82 6.97 27.67
C ARG A 146 -21.26 5.55 27.98
N TYR A 147 -21.31 5.23 29.26
CA TYR A 147 -21.77 3.94 29.80
C TYR A 147 -22.94 4.21 30.75
N VAL A 148 -24.15 3.80 30.39
CA VAL A 148 -25.35 4.06 31.20
C VAL A 148 -26.23 2.81 31.19
N ASN A 149 -26.53 2.28 32.37
CA ASN A 149 -27.45 1.14 32.55
C ASN A 149 -27.14 -0.07 31.64
N GLY A 150 -25.86 -0.41 31.52
CA GLY A 150 -25.38 -1.53 30.69
C GLY A 150 -25.30 -1.23 29.18
N TRP A 151 -25.66 -0.02 28.74
CA TRP A 151 -25.50 0.45 27.39
C TRP A 151 -24.20 1.23 27.23
N LYS A 152 -23.51 0.98 26.13
CA LYS A 152 -22.38 1.79 25.68
C LYS A 152 -22.83 2.62 24.47
N TYR A 153 -22.69 3.94 24.58
CA TYR A 153 -22.94 4.90 23.51
C TYR A 153 -21.59 5.50 23.08
N ALA A 154 -21.37 5.59 21.77
CA ALA A 154 -20.24 6.31 21.20
C ALA A 154 -20.73 7.22 20.08
N PHE A 155 -20.41 8.50 20.17
CA PHE A 155 -20.76 9.50 19.16
C PHE A 155 -19.50 10.25 18.76
N GLY A 156 -19.43 10.68 17.51
CA GLY A 156 -18.33 11.50 17.07
C GLY A 156 -18.64 12.29 15.83
N VAL A 157 -17.95 13.42 15.75
CA VAL A 157 -17.93 14.31 14.59
C VAL A 157 -16.48 14.54 14.18
N MET A 158 -16.26 14.74 12.90
CA MET A 158 -14.96 15.10 12.34
C MET A 158 -15.10 16.13 11.24
N ALA A 159 -14.13 17.02 11.17
CA ALA A 159 -13.90 17.92 10.05
C ALA A 159 -12.44 17.78 9.60
N GLN A 160 -12.21 17.80 8.31
CA GLN A 160 -10.88 17.65 7.73
C GLN A 160 -10.76 18.60 6.54
N GLN A 161 -9.77 19.49 6.62
CA GLN A 161 -9.35 20.29 5.47
C GLN A 161 -8.30 19.51 4.69
N VAL A 162 -8.49 19.40 3.40
CA VAL A 162 -7.59 18.75 2.46
C VAL A 162 -7.01 19.80 1.53
N ASN A 163 -5.70 19.79 1.35
CA ASN A 163 -5.02 20.48 0.27
C ASN A 163 -4.17 19.46 -0.47
N PHE A 164 -4.38 19.36 -1.78
CA PHE A 164 -3.64 18.47 -2.65
C PHE A 164 -3.13 19.26 -3.85
N THR A 165 -1.81 19.29 -4.02
CA THR A 165 -1.16 19.86 -5.21
C THR A 165 -0.45 18.76 -5.98
N ASN A 166 -0.43 18.85 -7.30
CA ASN A 166 0.28 17.90 -8.15
C ASN A 166 0.77 18.62 -9.42
N ASP A 167 2.09 18.71 -9.56
CA ASP A 167 2.76 19.11 -10.80
C ASP A 167 3.10 17.81 -11.54
N TYR A 168 2.33 17.50 -12.58
CA TYR A 168 2.36 16.23 -13.29
C TYR A 168 2.71 16.44 -14.75
N TYR A 169 3.78 15.77 -15.19
CA TYR A 169 4.17 15.63 -16.58
C TYR A 169 4.43 14.15 -16.86
N ASN A 170 3.85 13.63 -17.93
CA ASN A 170 4.11 12.27 -18.39
C ASN A 170 4.06 12.19 -19.91
N ARG A 171 5.20 11.87 -20.50
CA ARG A 171 5.35 11.60 -21.92
C ARG A 171 5.24 10.09 -22.15
N PHE A 172 4.02 9.63 -22.42
CA PHE A 172 3.77 8.22 -22.72
C PHE A 172 4.43 7.75 -24.01
N ARG A 173 4.63 8.68 -24.96
CA ARG A 173 5.19 8.37 -26.26
C ARG A 173 5.79 9.63 -26.89
N LYS A 174 7.00 9.50 -27.46
CA LYS A 174 7.60 10.51 -28.34
C LYS A 174 6.87 10.61 -29.67
N GLU A 175 7.04 11.72 -30.38
CA GLU A 175 6.72 11.77 -31.79
C GLU A 175 7.68 10.88 -32.60
N LEU A 176 7.17 10.29 -33.68
CA LEU A 176 7.95 9.57 -34.67
C LEU A 176 7.82 10.26 -36.03
N ARG A 177 8.95 10.51 -36.66
CA ARG A 177 9.02 11.13 -37.98
C ARG A 177 9.74 10.19 -38.96
N ASP A 178 9.39 10.27 -40.23
CA ASP A 178 10.11 9.55 -41.29
C ASP A 178 11.45 10.22 -41.63
N GLU A 179 12.24 9.58 -42.49
CA GLU A 179 13.54 10.11 -42.97
C GLU A 179 13.43 11.48 -43.67
N ASN A 180 12.23 11.88 -44.13
CA ASN A 180 11.94 13.15 -44.75
C ASN A 180 11.43 14.21 -43.76
N GLY A 181 11.33 13.86 -42.46
CA GLY A 181 10.84 14.72 -41.38
C GLY A 181 9.30 14.78 -41.27
N ASN A 182 8.55 13.97 -42.04
CA ASN A 182 7.09 13.93 -41.94
C ASN A 182 6.67 13.20 -40.68
N LEU A 183 5.64 13.71 -39.99
CA LEU A 183 5.12 13.13 -38.79
C LEU A 183 4.39 11.80 -39.08
N ILE A 184 4.94 10.67 -38.61
CA ILE A 184 4.32 9.34 -38.70
C ILE A 184 3.39 9.14 -37.48
N GLN A 185 3.82 9.57 -36.31
CA GLN A 185 3.13 9.33 -35.04
C GLN A 185 3.30 10.53 -34.12
N PRO A 186 2.19 11.14 -33.64
CA PRO A 186 2.30 12.27 -32.71
C PRO A 186 2.74 11.82 -31.31
N ALA A 187 3.39 12.72 -30.57
CA ALA A 187 3.66 12.54 -29.16
C ALA A 187 2.34 12.41 -28.36
N ILE A 188 2.38 11.64 -27.27
CA ILE A 188 1.31 11.62 -26.26
C ILE A 188 1.91 12.13 -24.95
N VAL A 189 1.50 13.32 -24.57
CA VAL A 189 2.00 14.01 -23.36
C VAL A 189 0.81 14.46 -22.52
N PHE A 190 0.88 14.19 -21.24
CA PHE A 190 0.02 14.78 -20.21
C PHE A 190 0.85 15.76 -19.39
N ASP A 191 0.41 17.01 -19.35
CA ASP A 191 1.07 18.08 -18.60
C ASP A 191 0.00 18.95 -17.95
N PHE A 192 -0.09 18.90 -16.62
CA PHE A 192 -1.06 19.70 -15.88
C PHE A 192 -0.64 19.94 -14.43
N ASN A 193 -1.13 21.05 -13.88
CA ASN A 193 -0.94 21.41 -12.48
C ASN A 193 -2.28 21.40 -11.75
N THR A 194 -2.32 20.69 -10.63
CA THR A 194 -3.50 20.61 -9.75
C THR A 194 -3.25 21.38 -8.47
N ASP A 195 -4.23 22.21 -8.09
CA ASP A 195 -4.31 22.83 -6.75
C ASP A 195 -5.74 22.65 -6.23
N LEU A 196 -5.92 21.60 -5.42
CA LEU A 196 -7.21 21.14 -4.93
C LEU A 196 -7.33 21.38 -3.42
N SER A 197 -8.26 22.25 -3.02
CA SER A 197 -8.58 22.50 -1.61
C SER A 197 -10.07 22.26 -1.34
N PHE A 198 -10.36 21.43 -0.34
CA PHE A 198 -11.74 21.14 0.04
C PHE A 198 -11.86 20.60 1.46
N TRP A 199 -13.11 20.53 1.96
CA TRP A 199 -13.42 19.99 3.27
C TRP A 199 -14.06 18.60 3.19
N LYS A 200 -13.70 17.73 4.14
CA LYS A 200 -14.42 16.49 4.44
C LYS A 200 -15.06 16.61 5.83
N TYR A 201 -16.26 16.11 5.95
CA TYR A 201 -17.00 16.07 7.21
C TYR A 201 -17.50 14.66 7.46
N GLY A 202 -17.63 14.28 8.69
CA GLY A 202 -18.22 13.00 9.05
C GLY A 202 -18.82 13.02 10.44
N PHE A 203 -19.87 12.24 10.61
CA PHE A 203 -20.45 11.97 11.93
C PHE A 203 -20.77 10.49 12.05
N PHE A 204 -20.72 10.00 13.27
CA PHE A 204 -21.12 8.63 13.57
C PHE A 204 -21.78 8.54 14.94
N GLY A 205 -22.66 7.55 15.07
CA GLY A 205 -23.24 7.10 16.31
C GLY A 205 -23.18 5.58 16.41
N GLN A 206 -22.90 5.05 17.58
CA GLN A 206 -22.90 3.63 17.86
C GLN A 206 -23.53 3.37 19.22
N VAL A 207 -24.33 2.32 19.29
CA VAL A 207 -24.88 1.82 20.55
C VAL A 207 -24.57 0.34 20.67
N SER A 208 -24.12 -0.09 21.86
CA SER A 208 -23.77 -1.48 22.12
C SER A 208 -24.28 -1.90 23.49
N ARG A 209 -24.66 -3.16 23.60
CA ARG A 209 -25.07 -3.77 24.86
C ARG A 209 -24.79 -5.26 24.88
N SER A 210 -24.47 -5.77 26.07
CA SER A 210 -24.43 -7.21 26.34
C SER A 210 -25.76 -7.70 26.90
N PHE A 211 -26.18 -8.86 26.47
CA PHE A 211 -27.40 -9.57 26.88
C PHE A 211 -27.06 -10.99 27.36
N LEU A 212 -28.01 -11.70 27.91
CA LEU A 212 -27.88 -13.11 28.32
C LEU A 212 -26.71 -13.32 29.30
N LYS A 213 -26.58 -12.50 30.32
CA LYS A 213 -25.46 -12.53 31.28
C LYS A 213 -24.11 -12.40 30.56
N ASP A 214 -23.97 -11.40 29.70
CA ASP A 214 -22.79 -11.06 28.90
C ASP A 214 -22.37 -12.11 27.87
N LYS A 215 -23.25 -13.06 27.55
CA LYS A 215 -22.98 -14.04 26.48
C LYS A 215 -23.23 -13.47 25.08
N LEU A 216 -24.22 -12.60 24.90
CA LEU A 216 -24.56 -12.00 23.60
C LEU A 216 -24.22 -10.51 23.60
N GLY A 217 -23.21 -10.14 22.85
CA GLY A 217 -22.89 -8.73 22.56
C GLY A 217 -23.55 -8.30 21.24
N VAL A 218 -24.26 -7.16 21.26
CA VAL A 218 -24.87 -6.53 20.09
C VAL A 218 -24.37 -5.12 19.95
N SER A 219 -23.99 -4.72 18.74
CA SER A 219 -23.54 -3.36 18.43
C SER A 219 -24.20 -2.88 17.14
N LEU A 220 -24.86 -1.73 17.19
CA LEU A 220 -25.44 -1.04 16.07
C LEU A 220 -24.71 0.28 15.85
N GLY A 221 -24.34 0.57 14.63
CA GLY A 221 -23.65 1.80 14.27
C GLY A 221 -24.24 2.42 13.01
N LEU A 222 -24.14 3.74 12.94
CA LEU A 222 -24.49 4.53 11.78
C LEU A 222 -23.43 5.59 11.57
N ARG A 223 -22.99 5.77 10.31
CA ARG A 223 -22.03 6.80 9.94
C ARG A 223 -22.44 7.44 8.62
N SER A 224 -22.07 8.71 8.44
CA SER A 224 -22.12 9.38 7.15
C SER A 224 -20.89 10.24 6.97
N ASP A 225 -20.40 10.31 5.73
CA ASP A 225 -19.26 11.10 5.32
C ASP A 225 -19.65 12.02 4.16
N MET A 226 -19.16 13.24 4.17
CA MET A 226 -19.45 14.28 3.19
C MET A 226 -18.16 14.96 2.74
N ASN A 227 -18.20 15.63 1.58
CA ASN A 227 -17.13 16.50 1.12
C ASN A 227 -17.70 17.72 0.35
N SER A 228 -16.92 18.78 0.28
CA SER A 228 -17.33 20.03 -0.39
C SER A 228 -16.87 20.10 -1.85
N PHE A 229 -16.23 19.07 -2.40
CA PHE A 229 -15.63 19.12 -3.74
C PHE A 229 -16.52 18.46 -4.81
N THR A 230 -16.93 17.20 -4.59
CA THR A 230 -17.73 16.47 -5.58
C THR A 230 -19.18 16.95 -5.61
N ASN A 231 -19.81 16.88 -6.77
CA ASN A 231 -21.18 17.40 -6.98
C ASN A 231 -22.22 16.75 -6.05
N ALA A 232 -22.05 15.50 -5.66
CA ALA A 232 -22.89 14.79 -4.70
C ALA A 232 -22.33 14.78 -3.27
N GLY A 233 -21.14 15.39 -3.05
CA GLY A 233 -20.38 15.26 -1.82
C GLY A 233 -21.03 15.80 -0.56
N ASN A 234 -21.95 16.74 -0.66
CA ASN A 234 -22.65 17.36 0.47
C ASN A 234 -23.95 16.65 0.87
N LYS A 235 -24.26 15.49 0.27
CA LYS A 235 -25.49 14.74 0.53
C LYS A 235 -25.28 13.62 1.55
N PRO A 236 -25.63 13.81 2.84
CA PRO A 236 -25.29 12.86 3.90
C PRO A 236 -25.99 11.50 3.76
N LEU A 237 -27.12 11.42 3.06
CA LEU A 237 -27.85 10.16 2.88
C LEU A 237 -27.20 9.24 1.84
N GLU A 238 -26.43 9.77 0.90
CA GLU A 238 -25.77 8.98 -0.13
C GLU A 238 -24.62 8.12 0.44
N THR A 239 -24.03 8.53 1.56
CA THR A 239 -22.94 7.83 2.25
C THR A 239 -23.37 7.18 3.57
N LEU A 240 -24.69 7.01 3.76
CA LEU A 240 -25.20 6.41 5.00
C LEU A 240 -24.70 4.97 5.15
N SER A 241 -23.98 4.74 6.26
CA SER A 241 -23.20 3.52 6.54
C SER A 241 -23.75 2.79 7.77
N PRO A 242 -24.86 2.04 7.66
CA PRO A 242 -25.37 1.21 8.76
C PRO A 242 -24.42 0.02 8.99
N ARG A 243 -24.28 -0.36 10.27
CA ARG A 243 -23.42 -1.49 10.69
C ARG A 243 -24.08 -2.23 11.85
N LEU A 244 -24.04 -3.55 11.78
CA LEU A 244 -24.47 -4.44 12.86
C LEU A 244 -23.33 -5.42 13.14
N SER A 245 -23.03 -5.61 14.42
CA SER A 245 -22.11 -6.66 14.87
C SER A 245 -22.73 -7.44 16.01
N LEU A 246 -22.59 -8.75 15.95
CA LEU A 246 -23.06 -9.71 16.94
C LEU A 246 -21.88 -10.57 17.39
N GLY A 247 -21.81 -10.84 18.68
CA GLY A 247 -20.84 -11.78 19.24
C GLY A 247 -21.53 -12.66 20.28
N TYR A 248 -21.48 -13.98 20.13
CA TYR A 248 -22.05 -14.90 21.08
C TYR A 248 -20.99 -15.82 21.67
N ARG A 249 -20.90 -15.86 23.00
CA ARG A 249 -20.00 -16.71 23.77
C ARG A 249 -20.78 -17.92 24.30
N PHE A 250 -20.50 -19.09 23.74
CA PHE A 250 -21.11 -20.35 24.20
C PHE A 250 -20.60 -20.72 25.59
N ASN A 251 -19.27 -20.64 25.76
CA ASN A 251 -18.55 -20.89 27.00
C ASN A 251 -17.23 -20.07 27.00
N ASP A 252 -16.32 -20.31 27.92
CA ASP A 252 -15.07 -19.56 28.02
C ASP A 252 -14.09 -19.85 26.89
N GLN A 253 -14.27 -20.95 26.16
CA GLN A 253 -13.41 -21.35 25.06
C GLN A 253 -13.97 -20.98 23.69
N TRP A 254 -15.28 -20.94 23.49
CA TRP A 254 -15.90 -20.80 22.18
C TRP A 254 -16.73 -19.53 22.06
N LYS A 255 -16.44 -18.77 21.02
CA LYS A 255 -17.17 -17.56 20.65
C LYS A 255 -17.40 -17.52 19.14
N VAL A 256 -18.59 -17.07 18.72
CA VAL A 256 -18.95 -16.79 17.33
C VAL A 256 -19.17 -15.30 17.17
N ASN A 257 -18.71 -14.77 16.04
CA ASN A 257 -18.89 -13.38 15.67
C ASN A 257 -19.53 -13.29 14.28
N ALA A 258 -20.42 -12.32 14.09
CA ALA A 258 -20.96 -11.98 12.80
C ALA A 258 -21.06 -10.46 12.67
N SER A 259 -20.81 -9.93 11.49
CA SER A 259 -21.00 -8.51 11.22
C SER A 259 -21.45 -8.27 9.79
N VAL A 260 -22.30 -7.27 9.62
CA VAL A 260 -22.70 -6.73 8.33
C VAL A 260 -22.58 -5.21 8.39
N GLY A 261 -22.09 -4.61 7.30
CA GLY A 261 -21.96 -3.15 7.26
C GLY A 261 -21.76 -2.63 5.85
N ARG A 262 -22.19 -1.39 5.66
CA ARG A 262 -21.91 -0.61 4.45
C ARG A 262 -20.87 0.44 4.75
N TYR A 263 -19.92 0.62 3.81
CA TYR A 263 -18.77 1.50 3.96
C TYR A 263 -18.61 2.34 2.71
N PHE A 264 -18.13 3.57 2.89
CA PHE A 264 -17.85 4.49 1.79
C PHE A 264 -16.44 5.07 1.92
N LYS A 265 -15.79 5.27 0.77
CA LYS A 265 -14.49 5.93 0.68
C LYS A 265 -14.51 6.90 -0.50
N ILE A 266 -14.13 8.15 -0.25
CA ILE A 266 -13.93 9.12 -1.33
C ILE A 266 -12.83 8.61 -2.28
N PRO A 267 -12.91 8.82 -3.61
CA PRO A 267 -11.82 8.54 -4.54
C PRO A 267 -10.51 9.20 -4.14
N ILE A 268 -9.39 8.66 -4.57
CA ILE A 268 -8.06 9.23 -4.31
C ILE A 268 -7.91 10.61 -4.95
N TYR A 269 -7.02 11.43 -4.38
CA TYR A 269 -6.93 12.84 -4.79
C TYR A 269 -6.36 13.02 -6.19
N THR A 270 -5.56 12.09 -6.70
CA THR A 270 -5.11 12.05 -8.11
C THR A 270 -6.30 11.97 -9.08
N ILE A 271 -7.35 11.20 -8.74
CA ILE A 271 -8.59 11.17 -9.52
C ILE A 271 -9.32 12.52 -9.42
N LEU A 272 -9.55 13.00 -8.19
CA LEU A 272 -10.32 14.23 -7.96
C LEU A 272 -9.64 15.46 -8.56
N GLY A 273 -8.32 15.49 -8.53
CA GLY A 273 -7.49 16.59 -9.01
C GLY A 273 -7.21 16.57 -10.51
N PHE A 274 -7.61 15.53 -11.25
CA PHE A 274 -7.36 15.46 -12.69
C PHE A 274 -8.10 16.57 -13.45
N GLN A 275 -7.37 17.27 -14.33
CA GLN A 275 -7.87 18.41 -15.12
C GLN A 275 -7.69 18.16 -16.62
N ASP A 276 -8.56 18.79 -17.41
CA ASP A 276 -8.37 18.91 -18.85
C ASP A 276 -7.35 20.02 -19.22
N ALA A 277 -7.06 20.16 -20.50
CA ALA A 277 -6.14 21.18 -21.00
C ALA A 277 -6.61 22.64 -20.74
N GLN A 278 -7.88 22.84 -20.37
CA GLN A 278 -8.48 24.12 -20.02
C GLN A 278 -8.46 24.39 -18.51
N GLY A 279 -7.94 23.45 -17.69
CA GLY A 279 -7.88 23.54 -16.24
C GLY A 279 -9.18 23.18 -15.52
N ASN A 280 -10.13 22.52 -16.19
CA ASN A 280 -11.37 22.08 -15.55
C ASN A 280 -11.19 20.73 -14.86
N TYR A 281 -11.67 20.61 -13.63
CA TYR A 281 -11.72 19.34 -12.93
C TYR A 281 -12.76 18.40 -13.54
N ILE A 282 -12.31 17.35 -14.21
CA ILE A 282 -13.14 16.42 -14.99
C ILE A 282 -13.95 15.49 -14.09
N ASN A 283 -13.36 15.06 -12.98
CA ASN A 283 -13.90 14.00 -12.13
C ASN A 283 -14.80 14.50 -10.98
N LYS A 284 -15.39 15.72 -11.08
CA LYS A 284 -16.30 16.25 -10.06
C LYS A 284 -17.58 15.41 -9.84
N ASN A 285 -17.97 14.60 -10.84
CA ASN A 285 -19.11 13.69 -10.74
C ASN A 285 -18.75 12.34 -10.09
N SER A 286 -17.49 12.14 -9.70
CA SER A 286 -17.08 10.93 -9.01
C SER A 286 -17.86 10.73 -7.72
N GLN A 287 -18.32 9.51 -7.50
CA GLN A 287 -19.05 9.09 -6.33
C GLN A 287 -18.11 8.45 -5.29
N TYR A 288 -18.56 8.37 -4.05
CA TYR A 288 -17.87 7.55 -3.05
C TYR A 288 -17.92 6.09 -3.44
N VAL A 289 -16.76 5.43 -3.46
CA VAL A 289 -16.70 3.97 -3.59
C VAL A 289 -17.47 3.35 -2.44
N ALA A 290 -18.48 2.55 -2.74
CA ALA A 290 -19.30 1.87 -1.76
C ALA A 290 -18.89 0.40 -1.64
N SER A 291 -18.93 -0.14 -0.40
CA SER A 291 -18.64 -1.55 -0.14
C SER A 291 -19.57 -2.10 0.93
N ASN A 292 -20.26 -3.19 0.63
CA ASN A 292 -21.04 -3.96 1.60
C ASN A 292 -20.20 -5.15 2.08
N HIS A 293 -20.02 -5.27 3.39
CA HIS A 293 -19.24 -6.34 4.01
C HIS A 293 -20.16 -7.28 4.78
N TYR A 294 -19.91 -8.58 4.63
CA TYR A 294 -20.52 -9.68 5.38
C TYR A 294 -19.38 -10.51 5.93
N VAL A 295 -19.29 -10.63 7.23
CA VAL A 295 -18.20 -11.35 7.91
C VAL A 295 -18.78 -12.23 8.98
N GLY A 296 -18.28 -13.46 9.09
CA GLY A 296 -18.66 -14.40 10.14
C GLY A 296 -17.48 -15.25 10.54
N GLY A 297 -17.33 -15.50 11.83
CA GLY A 297 -16.18 -16.23 12.33
C GLY A 297 -16.40 -16.92 13.67
N ILE A 298 -15.51 -17.85 13.94
CA ILE A 298 -15.45 -18.63 15.18
C ILE A 298 -14.11 -18.40 15.83
N GLU A 299 -14.10 -18.13 17.13
CA GLU A 299 -12.92 -18.04 17.96
C GLU A 299 -12.92 -19.20 18.96
N PHE A 300 -11.79 -19.90 19.06
CA PHE A 300 -11.53 -20.97 20.00
C PHE A 300 -10.30 -20.65 20.86
N LEU A 301 -10.48 -20.65 22.15
CA LEU A 301 -9.47 -20.41 23.18
C LEU A 301 -9.22 -21.71 23.97
N PRO A 302 -8.41 -22.66 23.45
CA PRO A 302 -8.18 -23.94 24.14
C PRO A 302 -7.49 -23.75 25.49
N LYS A 303 -6.68 -22.68 25.62
CA LYS A 303 -5.97 -22.24 26.83
C LYS A 303 -5.88 -20.72 26.82
N GLU A 304 -5.51 -20.10 27.97
CA GLU A 304 -5.37 -18.65 28.11
C GLU A 304 -4.27 -18.05 27.22
N ASP A 305 -3.29 -18.86 26.85
CA ASP A 305 -2.15 -18.49 26.04
C ASP A 305 -2.29 -18.92 24.55
N MET A 306 -3.39 -19.57 24.19
CA MET A 306 -3.63 -20.06 22.82
C MET A 306 -4.95 -19.55 22.27
N ARG A 307 -4.92 -19.05 21.03
CA ARG A 307 -6.08 -18.54 20.29
C ARG A 307 -6.10 -19.09 18.88
N ILE A 308 -7.24 -19.57 18.44
CA ILE A 308 -7.49 -19.99 17.06
C ILE A 308 -8.75 -19.27 16.57
N THR A 309 -8.69 -18.66 15.39
CA THR A 309 -9.86 -18.06 14.73
C THR A 309 -9.99 -18.56 13.31
N VAL A 310 -11.23 -18.77 12.88
CA VAL A 310 -11.60 -19.01 11.49
C VAL A 310 -12.67 -17.99 11.13
N GLU A 311 -12.43 -17.20 10.09
CA GLU A 311 -13.32 -16.13 9.66
C GLU A 311 -13.55 -16.23 8.16
N GLY A 312 -14.82 -16.18 7.73
CA GLY A 312 -15.22 -16.06 6.34
C GLY A 312 -15.72 -14.65 6.06
N PHE A 313 -15.43 -14.13 4.88
CA PHE A 313 -15.86 -12.79 4.46
C PHE A 313 -16.31 -12.76 3.00
N TYR A 314 -17.29 -11.87 2.75
CA TYR A 314 -17.72 -11.45 1.42
C TYR A 314 -17.87 -9.94 1.40
N LYS A 315 -17.23 -9.27 0.44
CA LYS A 315 -17.27 -7.83 0.23
C LYS A 315 -17.73 -7.54 -1.18
N LYS A 316 -18.81 -6.78 -1.34
CA LYS A 316 -19.33 -6.36 -2.64
C LYS A 316 -19.08 -4.87 -2.81
N TYR A 317 -18.38 -4.52 -3.87
CA TYR A 317 -18.03 -3.14 -4.22
C TYR A 317 -18.94 -2.61 -5.34
N SER A 318 -19.23 -1.32 -5.28
CA SER A 318 -19.92 -0.57 -6.32
C SER A 318 -19.38 0.85 -6.40
N GLN A 319 -19.68 1.55 -7.47
CA GLN A 319 -19.18 2.91 -7.72
C GLN A 319 -17.65 2.98 -7.75
N TYR A 320 -17.00 1.88 -8.18
CA TYR A 320 -15.54 1.84 -8.29
C TYR A 320 -15.08 2.62 -9.53
N PRO A 321 -13.96 3.38 -9.44
CA PRO A 321 -13.47 4.14 -10.58
C PRO A 321 -13.08 3.26 -11.76
N VAL A 322 -13.53 3.63 -12.96
CA VAL A 322 -13.20 2.99 -14.24
C VAL A 322 -12.61 4.04 -15.17
N SER A 323 -11.46 3.75 -15.75
CA SER A 323 -10.79 4.60 -16.73
C SER A 323 -11.68 4.83 -17.95
N LEU A 324 -11.85 6.09 -18.36
CA LEU A 324 -12.49 6.43 -19.64
C LEU A 324 -11.58 6.16 -20.83
N LEU A 325 -10.27 6.16 -20.63
CA LEU A 325 -9.30 5.91 -21.69
C LEU A 325 -9.25 4.43 -22.09
N THR A 326 -9.22 3.54 -21.10
CA THR A 326 -9.00 2.10 -21.32
C THR A 326 -10.26 1.26 -21.09
N GLY A 327 -11.29 1.80 -20.47
CA GLY A 327 -12.48 1.05 -20.06
C GLY A 327 -12.23 0.07 -18.90
N ILE A 328 -11.07 0.12 -18.25
CA ILE A 328 -10.61 -0.82 -17.22
C ILE A 328 -10.86 -0.22 -15.83
N SER A 329 -11.29 -1.07 -14.89
CA SER A 329 -11.34 -0.68 -13.48
C SER A 329 -9.94 -0.37 -12.93
N LEU A 330 -9.79 0.71 -12.18
CA LEU A 330 -8.51 1.03 -11.54
C LEU A 330 -8.03 -0.05 -10.57
N ALA A 331 -8.92 -0.93 -10.10
CA ALA A 331 -8.57 -2.10 -9.30
C ALA A 331 -7.91 -3.24 -10.11
N ASN A 332 -8.03 -3.23 -11.44
CA ASN A 332 -7.40 -4.20 -12.33
C ASN A 332 -6.06 -3.69 -12.88
N GLN A 333 -5.80 -2.39 -12.78
CA GLN A 333 -4.49 -1.81 -13.04
C GLN A 333 -3.56 -2.16 -11.88
N GLY A 334 -2.32 -2.48 -12.15
CA GLY A 334 -1.43 -2.90 -11.08
C GLY A 334 0.02 -2.65 -11.33
N GLY A 335 0.77 -2.67 -10.27
CA GLY A 335 2.11 -3.19 -10.16
C GLY A 335 3.27 -2.27 -10.52
N GLU A 336 3.10 -1.12 -11.13
CA GLU A 336 4.22 -0.23 -11.45
C GLU A 336 4.28 1.00 -10.53
N PHE A 337 5.43 1.67 -10.49
CA PHE A 337 5.70 2.84 -9.64
C PHE A 337 4.91 4.11 -9.99
N GLY A 338 4.02 4.06 -10.99
CA GLY A 338 3.19 5.18 -11.41
C GLY A 338 2.06 5.49 -10.42
N ALA A 339 1.76 6.76 -10.23
CA ALA A 339 0.58 7.18 -9.49
C ALA A 339 -0.68 6.86 -10.31
N ILE A 340 -1.58 6.03 -9.76
CA ILE A 340 -2.87 5.70 -10.37
C ILE A 340 -3.83 6.88 -10.24
N GLY A 341 -4.67 7.12 -11.25
CA GLY A 341 -5.80 8.03 -11.16
C GLY A 341 -5.61 9.41 -11.78
N ASN A 342 -4.44 9.71 -12.38
CA ASN A 342 -4.25 10.94 -13.16
C ASN A 342 -4.92 10.82 -14.54
N GLU A 343 -6.22 10.54 -14.55
CA GLU A 343 -7.02 10.30 -15.74
C GLU A 343 -8.52 10.56 -15.50
N ALA A 344 -9.28 10.69 -16.59
CA ALA A 344 -10.74 10.79 -16.52
C ALA A 344 -11.34 9.42 -16.17
N VAL A 345 -12.29 9.40 -15.22
CA VAL A 345 -12.94 8.16 -14.75
C VAL A 345 -14.45 8.31 -14.66
N THR A 346 -15.15 7.16 -14.77
CA THR A 346 -16.53 7.01 -14.30
C THR A 346 -16.57 6.31 -12.95
N SER A 347 -17.74 6.29 -12.30
CA SER A 347 -17.99 5.56 -11.04
C SER A 347 -18.91 4.35 -11.24
N ASP A 348 -18.78 3.64 -12.37
CA ASP A 348 -19.68 2.55 -12.76
C ASP A 348 -19.13 1.16 -12.42
N GLY A 349 -17.87 1.08 -12.00
CA GLY A 349 -17.20 -0.17 -11.69
C GLY A 349 -17.85 -0.91 -10.53
N GLN A 350 -17.89 -2.23 -10.65
CA GLN A 350 -18.33 -3.14 -9.62
C GLN A 350 -17.19 -4.09 -9.25
N GLY A 351 -17.28 -4.68 -8.07
CA GLY A 351 -16.27 -5.64 -7.64
C GLY A 351 -16.77 -6.52 -6.51
N GLU A 352 -16.00 -7.57 -6.27
CA GLU A 352 -16.19 -8.46 -5.13
C GLU A 352 -14.84 -8.94 -4.60
N ALA A 353 -14.80 -9.13 -3.29
CA ALA A 353 -13.70 -9.85 -2.65
C ALA A 353 -14.29 -10.81 -1.62
N TYR A 354 -13.91 -12.09 -1.70
CA TYR A 354 -14.38 -13.10 -0.77
C TYR A 354 -13.28 -14.10 -0.44
N GLY A 355 -13.43 -14.73 0.71
CA GLY A 355 -12.47 -15.69 1.17
C GLY A 355 -12.68 -16.11 2.60
N PHE A 356 -11.66 -16.75 3.14
CA PHE A 356 -11.61 -17.09 4.56
C PHE A 356 -10.19 -16.97 5.09
N GLU A 357 -10.10 -16.75 6.40
CA GLU A 357 -8.85 -16.62 7.15
C GLU A 357 -8.84 -17.64 8.29
N ILE A 358 -7.69 -18.29 8.47
CA ILE A 358 -7.39 -19.13 9.63
C ILE A 358 -6.23 -18.46 10.34
N TYR A 359 -6.39 -18.17 11.61
CA TYR A 359 -5.35 -17.59 12.44
C TYR A 359 -5.16 -18.42 13.70
N GLY A 360 -3.92 -18.77 14.00
CA GLY A 360 -3.53 -19.47 15.21
C GLY A 360 -2.40 -18.70 15.90
N GLN A 361 -2.52 -18.52 17.21
CA GLN A 361 -1.50 -17.90 18.05
C GLN A 361 -1.26 -18.71 19.31
N GLN A 362 0.01 -19.00 19.58
CA GLN A 362 0.51 -19.42 20.87
C GLN A 362 1.38 -18.29 21.43
N LYS A 363 0.97 -17.69 22.55
CA LYS A 363 1.82 -16.73 23.28
C LYS A 363 3.05 -17.45 23.84
N LEU A 364 4.06 -16.69 24.21
CA LEU A 364 5.28 -17.26 24.77
C LEU A 364 4.99 -18.09 26.04
N THR A 365 4.99 -19.41 25.90
CA THR A 365 4.74 -20.37 26.97
C THR A 365 5.71 -21.51 26.83
N GLY A 366 6.36 -21.92 27.94
CA GLY A 366 7.37 -22.97 27.91
C GLY A 366 8.53 -22.70 26.93
N SER A 367 8.94 -21.45 26.78
CA SER A 367 9.98 -20.97 25.88
C SER A 367 9.65 -20.92 24.39
N VAL A 368 8.40 -21.20 23.97
CA VAL A 368 7.98 -21.20 22.57
C VAL A 368 6.87 -20.18 22.35
N PHE A 369 6.91 -19.43 21.23
CA PHE A 369 5.78 -18.72 20.70
C PHE A 369 5.60 -19.05 19.22
N ALA A 370 4.37 -19.00 18.74
CA ALA A 370 4.06 -19.22 17.34
C ALA A 370 2.85 -18.40 16.90
N VAL A 371 2.90 -17.92 15.66
CA VAL A 371 1.75 -17.32 14.96
C VAL A 371 1.68 -17.93 13.58
N VAL A 372 0.48 -18.40 13.22
CA VAL A 372 0.18 -18.94 11.90
C VAL A 372 -1.02 -18.20 11.35
N SER A 373 -0.93 -17.71 10.14
CA SER A 373 -2.08 -17.20 9.41
C SER A 373 -2.12 -17.79 8.01
N TYR A 374 -3.32 -18.15 7.58
CA TYR A 374 -3.62 -18.56 6.23
C TYR A 374 -4.85 -17.80 5.75
N THR A 375 -4.76 -17.19 4.58
CA THR A 375 -5.87 -16.50 3.94
C THR A 375 -6.06 -17.07 2.54
N PHE A 376 -7.28 -17.51 2.25
CA PHE A 376 -7.74 -17.69 0.87
C PHE A 376 -8.57 -16.47 0.49
N VAL A 377 -8.24 -15.82 -0.62
CA VAL A 377 -8.95 -14.63 -1.12
C VAL A 377 -9.11 -14.66 -2.63
N ARG A 378 -10.29 -14.29 -3.10
CA ARG A 378 -10.55 -13.94 -4.49
C ARG A 378 -10.98 -12.49 -4.53
N SER A 379 -10.39 -11.73 -5.46
CA SER A 379 -10.69 -10.31 -5.66
C SER A 379 -10.85 -10.03 -7.15
N ARG A 380 -12.04 -9.58 -7.55
CA ARG A 380 -12.39 -9.36 -8.96
C ARG A 380 -13.13 -8.05 -9.12
N PHE A 381 -12.83 -7.31 -10.18
CA PHE A 381 -13.48 -6.04 -10.49
C PHE A 381 -13.85 -5.99 -11.97
N SER A 382 -14.87 -5.20 -12.29
CA SER A 382 -15.31 -4.98 -13.67
C SER A 382 -15.05 -3.55 -14.11
N GLY A 383 -14.63 -3.40 -15.35
CA GLY A 383 -14.65 -2.15 -16.09
C GLY A 383 -15.97 -1.97 -16.85
N VAL A 384 -15.91 -1.26 -17.97
CA VAL A 384 -17.07 -0.96 -18.85
C VAL A 384 -17.76 -2.24 -19.38
N SER A 385 -16.99 -3.30 -19.61
CA SER A 385 -17.54 -4.58 -20.10
C SER A 385 -18.51 -5.25 -19.10
N GLY A 386 -18.50 -4.86 -17.83
CA GLY A 386 -19.24 -5.53 -16.77
C GLY A 386 -18.70 -6.90 -16.35
N GLN A 387 -17.71 -7.46 -17.05
CA GLN A 387 -17.11 -8.74 -16.74
C GLN A 387 -16.18 -8.62 -15.51
N LEU A 388 -16.34 -9.49 -14.52
CA LEU A 388 -15.48 -9.55 -13.34
C LEU A 388 -14.15 -10.21 -13.67
N ILE A 389 -13.08 -9.42 -13.66
CA ILE A 389 -11.70 -9.82 -13.96
C ILE A 389 -10.89 -9.79 -12.66
N PRO A 390 -9.92 -10.70 -12.44
CA PRO A 390 -9.05 -10.66 -11.26
C PRO A 390 -8.39 -9.30 -11.08
N SER A 391 -8.42 -8.76 -9.86
CA SER A 391 -7.67 -7.53 -9.53
C SER A 391 -6.17 -7.81 -9.45
N ALA A 392 -5.34 -6.79 -9.51
CA ALA A 392 -3.88 -6.92 -9.43
C ALA A 392 -3.38 -7.64 -8.16
N TRP A 393 -4.17 -7.66 -7.10
CA TRP A 393 -3.85 -8.32 -5.82
C TRP A 393 -4.65 -9.60 -5.55
N ASP A 394 -5.21 -10.27 -6.57
CA ASP A 394 -5.90 -11.58 -6.45
C ASP A 394 -4.88 -12.73 -6.31
N ASN A 395 -4.07 -12.70 -5.26
CA ASN A 395 -3.02 -13.69 -5.01
C ASN A 395 -3.56 -15.08 -4.62
N ARG A 396 -4.82 -15.23 -4.31
CA ARG A 396 -5.54 -16.44 -3.88
C ARG A 396 -5.11 -16.96 -2.51
N HIS A 397 -3.85 -17.30 -2.32
CA HIS A 397 -3.35 -17.95 -1.11
C HIS A 397 -2.26 -17.10 -0.47
N LEU A 398 -2.43 -16.78 0.81
CA LEU A 398 -1.43 -16.08 1.62
C LEU A 398 -1.17 -16.93 2.87
N VAL A 399 0.10 -17.21 3.14
CA VAL A 399 0.53 -17.92 4.36
C VAL A 399 1.58 -17.08 5.06
N SER A 400 1.44 -16.93 6.36
CA SER A 400 2.50 -16.40 7.21
C SER A 400 2.65 -17.29 8.44
N LEU A 401 3.87 -17.73 8.70
CA LEU A 401 4.22 -18.47 9.90
C LEU A 401 5.36 -17.74 10.58
N ILE A 402 5.20 -17.46 11.86
CA ILE A 402 6.24 -16.91 12.72
C ILE A 402 6.40 -17.88 13.87
N PHE A 403 7.61 -18.31 14.10
CA PHE A 403 7.97 -19.20 15.20
C PHE A 403 9.16 -18.64 15.94
N GLY A 404 9.15 -18.72 17.26
CA GLY A 404 10.29 -18.33 18.07
C GLY A 404 10.47 -19.23 19.28
N LYS A 405 11.74 -19.49 19.62
CA LYS A 405 12.11 -20.36 20.73
C LYS A 405 13.25 -19.77 21.54
N LYS A 406 13.05 -19.68 22.85
CA LYS A 406 14.12 -19.40 23.80
C LYS A 406 14.88 -20.69 24.10
N LEU A 407 16.15 -20.74 23.72
CA LEU A 407 17.02 -21.92 23.86
C LEU A 407 17.73 -21.98 25.22
N GLY A 408 17.55 -20.96 26.07
CA GLY A 408 18.23 -20.80 27.33
C GLY A 408 19.56 -20.03 27.21
N ARG A 409 20.11 -19.63 28.36
CA ARG A 409 21.35 -18.85 28.46
C ARG A 409 21.36 -17.58 27.56
N GLY A 410 20.17 -16.98 27.33
CA GLY A 410 20.02 -15.77 26.52
C GLY A 410 20.06 -15.99 25.00
N TRP A 411 19.99 -17.23 24.53
CA TRP A 411 19.81 -17.52 23.11
C TRP A 411 18.33 -17.59 22.73
N GLU A 412 17.98 -16.93 21.64
CA GLU A 412 16.66 -16.98 21.03
C GLU A 412 16.78 -17.29 19.54
N LEU A 413 15.86 -18.11 19.02
CA LEU A 413 15.77 -18.47 17.60
C LEU A 413 14.42 -17.98 17.08
N GLY A 414 14.41 -17.25 15.97
CA GLY A 414 13.22 -16.81 15.24
C GLY A 414 13.22 -17.37 13.83
N LEU A 415 12.09 -17.92 13.40
CA LEU A 415 11.85 -18.37 12.04
C LEU A 415 10.59 -17.67 11.52
N LYS A 416 10.65 -17.14 10.29
CA LYS A 416 9.51 -16.59 9.60
C LYS A 416 9.41 -17.20 8.21
N TYR A 417 8.24 -17.71 7.87
CA TYR A 417 7.91 -18.19 6.54
C TYR A 417 6.79 -17.36 5.96
N ARG A 418 6.91 -16.96 4.70
CA ARG A 418 5.89 -16.25 3.93
C ARG A 418 5.68 -16.92 2.59
N TYR A 419 4.42 -17.07 2.23
CA TYR A 419 3.98 -17.49 0.91
C TYR A 419 2.86 -16.60 0.44
N ALA A 420 2.93 -16.16 -0.82
CA ALA A 420 1.83 -15.53 -1.53
C ALA A 420 1.67 -16.18 -2.89
N GLY A 421 0.47 -16.60 -3.23
CA GLY A 421 0.16 -17.12 -4.57
C GLY A 421 0.48 -16.09 -5.65
N GLY A 422 0.72 -16.55 -6.87
CA GLY A 422 1.09 -15.67 -7.98
C GLY A 422 0.03 -14.60 -8.25
N ALA A 423 0.47 -13.34 -8.26
CA ALA A 423 -0.36 -12.21 -8.66
C ALA A 423 -0.76 -12.34 -10.14
N PRO A 424 -1.99 -11.93 -10.52
CA PRO A 424 -2.36 -11.85 -11.93
C PRO A 424 -1.59 -10.73 -12.64
N PHE A 425 -1.34 -10.94 -13.93
CA PHE A 425 -0.78 -9.90 -14.80
C PHE A 425 -1.30 -10.02 -16.23
N THR A 426 -1.17 -8.95 -16.97
CA THR A 426 -1.56 -8.81 -18.37
C THR A 426 -0.34 -9.07 -19.24
N PRO A 427 -0.42 -9.94 -20.26
CA PRO A 427 0.68 -10.10 -21.21
C PRO A 427 0.86 -8.85 -22.07
N PHE A 428 2.02 -8.75 -22.72
CA PHE A 428 2.27 -7.71 -23.71
C PHE A 428 1.69 -8.09 -25.08
N ASP A 429 1.16 -7.11 -25.80
CA ASP A 429 0.99 -7.19 -27.26
C ASP A 429 2.37 -7.03 -27.89
N GLU A 430 2.93 -8.12 -28.41
CA GLU A 430 4.30 -8.14 -28.93
C GLU A 430 4.47 -7.23 -30.16
N ASN A 431 3.48 -7.19 -31.05
CA ASN A 431 3.56 -6.37 -32.25
C ASN A 431 3.48 -4.88 -31.93
N LEU A 432 2.49 -4.48 -31.13
CA LEU A 432 2.36 -3.08 -30.69
C LEU A 432 3.54 -2.66 -29.82
N SER A 433 4.02 -3.55 -28.93
CA SER A 433 5.19 -3.27 -28.11
C SER A 433 6.43 -3.04 -28.96
N ARG A 434 6.69 -3.89 -29.95
CA ARG A 434 7.84 -3.72 -30.85
C ARG A 434 7.80 -2.38 -31.58
N GLN A 435 6.64 -2.00 -32.13
CA GLN A 435 6.48 -0.76 -32.88
C GLN A 435 6.61 0.51 -32.03
N ASN A 436 6.29 0.42 -30.74
CA ASN A 436 6.20 1.58 -29.88
C ASN A 436 7.33 1.65 -28.83
N TYR A 437 8.11 0.59 -28.63
CA TYR A 437 9.06 0.53 -27.52
C TYR A 437 10.09 1.66 -27.55
N LEU A 438 10.65 1.99 -28.72
CA LEU A 438 11.65 3.05 -28.85
C LEU A 438 11.09 4.45 -28.57
N THR A 439 9.78 4.63 -28.71
CA THR A 439 9.10 5.92 -28.48
C THR A 439 8.46 6.02 -27.09
N SER A 440 8.10 4.88 -26.47
CA SER A 440 7.44 4.80 -25.17
C SER A 440 8.37 4.38 -24.01
N GLY A 441 9.47 3.69 -24.35
CA GLY A 441 10.39 3.09 -23.34
C GLY A 441 9.78 1.93 -22.56
N THR A 442 8.60 1.42 -22.95
CA THR A 442 7.89 0.32 -22.28
C THR A 442 7.08 -0.51 -23.27
N GLY A 443 6.77 -1.75 -22.93
CA GLY A 443 5.86 -2.59 -23.71
C GLY A 443 4.40 -2.12 -23.58
N ILE A 444 3.60 -2.48 -24.55
CA ILE A 444 2.15 -2.23 -24.58
C ILE A 444 1.42 -3.48 -24.10
N LEU A 445 0.59 -3.33 -23.07
CA LEU A 445 -0.18 -4.45 -22.52
C LEU A 445 -1.36 -4.82 -23.44
N ASP A 446 -1.59 -6.12 -23.62
CA ASP A 446 -2.77 -6.62 -24.32
C ASP A 446 -3.98 -6.63 -23.39
N TYR A 447 -4.75 -5.56 -23.40
CA TYR A 447 -5.93 -5.43 -22.56
C TYR A 447 -7.08 -6.39 -22.92
N ASN A 448 -7.03 -7.10 -24.09
CA ASN A 448 -7.96 -8.18 -24.37
C ASN A 448 -7.68 -9.41 -23.48
N GLN A 449 -6.46 -9.50 -22.95
CA GLN A 449 -6.01 -10.55 -22.02
C GLN A 449 -5.72 -9.99 -20.62
N LEU A 450 -6.48 -8.99 -20.19
CA LEU A 450 -6.30 -8.32 -18.89
C LEU A 450 -6.26 -9.32 -17.73
N ASN A 451 -5.14 -9.36 -17.00
CA ASN A 451 -4.92 -10.19 -15.81
C ASN A 451 -5.22 -11.69 -16.00
N THR A 452 -5.02 -12.23 -17.21
CA THR A 452 -5.24 -13.65 -17.53
C THR A 452 -4.08 -14.54 -17.07
N LEU A 453 -2.86 -14.01 -17.09
CA LEU A 453 -1.66 -14.73 -16.66
C LEU A 453 -1.42 -14.55 -15.15
N ARG A 454 -0.55 -15.41 -14.59
CA ARG A 454 -0.15 -15.34 -13.18
C ARG A 454 1.35 -15.55 -13.04
N LEU A 455 1.93 -14.77 -12.14
CA LEU A 455 3.30 -14.99 -11.68
C LEU A 455 3.42 -16.32 -10.93
N LYS A 456 4.63 -16.82 -10.76
CA LYS A 456 4.93 -17.86 -9.76
C LYS A 456 4.59 -17.33 -8.36
N GLY A 457 4.34 -18.22 -7.41
CA GLY A 457 4.11 -17.80 -6.03
C GLY A 457 5.40 -17.26 -5.39
N PHE A 458 5.25 -16.19 -4.61
CA PHE A 458 6.29 -15.69 -3.71
C PHE A 458 6.51 -16.68 -2.57
N ASN A 459 7.76 -16.99 -2.23
CA ASN A 459 8.12 -17.93 -1.19
C ASN A 459 9.40 -17.48 -0.48
N GLN A 460 9.37 -17.28 0.82
CA GLN A 460 10.53 -16.79 1.56
C GLN A 460 10.60 -17.35 2.98
N VAL A 461 11.78 -17.81 3.36
CA VAL A 461 12.13 -18.20 4.73
C VAL A 461 13.17 -17.22 5.27
N ASP A 462 12.89 -16.64 6.43
CA ASP A 462 13.80 -15.75 7.17
C ASP A 462 14.20 -16.43 8.48
N LEU A 463 15.46 -16.32 8.87
CA LEU A 463 16.02 -16.89 10.10
C LEU A 463 16.67 -15.78 10.91
N ARG A 464 16.34 -15.72 12.19
CA ARG A 464 16.97 -14.80 13.13
C ARG A 464 17.50 -15.55 14.35
N ILE A 465 18.71 -15.21 14.76
CA ILE A 465 19.35 -15.73 15.97
C ILE A 465 19.74 -14.52 16.81
N ASP A 466 19.28 -14.51 18.05
CA ASP A 466 19.59 -13.48 19.03
C ASP A 466 20.40 -14.07 20.17
N LYS A 467 21.35 -13.28 20.70
CA LYS A 467 22.08 -13.56 21.92
C LYS A 467 21.98 -12.38 22.88
N LYS A 468 21.30 -12.59 24.00
CA LYS A 468 21.02 -11.57 25.01
C LYS A 468 21.88 -11.77 26.25
N TRP A 469 22.51 -10.68 26.73
CA TRP A 469 23.24 -10.60 27.99
C TRP A 469 22.57 -9.56 28.87
N ASN A 470 22.18 -9.97 30.08
CA ASN A 470 21.57 -9.08 31.07
C ASN A 470 22.64 -8.66 32.09
N PHE A 471 23.00 -7.39 32.08
CA PHE A 471 23.88 -6.78 33.06
C PHE A 471 23.05 -6.09 34.19
N ARG A 472 23.69 -5.60 35.21
CA ARG A 472 23.01 -5.03 36.36
C ARG A 472 22.11 -3.82 36.03
N LYS A 473 22.47 -2.99 35.04
CA LYS A 473 21.79 -1.74 34.69
C LYS A 473 21.34 -1.66 33.23
N TRP A 474 21.75 -2.60 32.42
CA TRP A 474 21.46 -2.58 30.99
C TRP A 474 21.50 -4.01 30.43
N THR A 475 20.93 -4.17 29.24
CA THR A 475 20.90 -5.43 28.50
C THR A 475 21.52 -5.19 27.13
N LEU A 476 22.36 -6.12 26.66
CA LEU A 476 22.86 -6.16 25.28
C LEU A 476 22.21 -7.35 24.59
N ASP A 477 21.65 -7.10 23.42
CA ASP A 477 21.13 -8.11 22.52
C ASP A 477 21.85 -7.98 21.18
N LEU A 478 22.59 -9.02 20.77
CA LEU A 478 23.22 -9.15 19.46
C LEU A 478 22.38 -10.06 18.61
N PHE A 479 22.11 -9.68 17.36
CA PHE A 479 21.36 -10.53 16.45
C PHE A 479 22.01 -10.65 15.07
N LEU A 480 21.79 -11.81 14.47
CA LEU A 480 21.97 -12.11 13.06
C LEU A 480 20.61 -12.43 12.47
N ASP A 481 20.18 -11.67 11.47
CA ASP A 481 18.96 -11.88 10.69
C ASP A 481 19.34 -12.18 9.24
N VAL A 482 18.86 -13.29 8.70
CA VAL A 482 19.09 -13.69 7.30
C VAL A 482 17.74 -13.78 6.62
N GLN A 483 17.45 -12.82 5.76
CA GLN A 483 16.25 -12.85 4.92
C GLN A 483 16.51 -13.70 3.69
N ASN A 484 15.47 -14.38 3.20
CA ASN A 484 15.54 -15.31 2.08
C ASN A 484 16.65 -16.37 2.24
N LEU A 485 16.69 -17.01 3.40
CA LEU A 485 17.70 -18.03 3.76
C LEU A 485 17.88 -19.13 2.70
N LEU A 486 16.80 -19.52 2.03
CA LEU A 486 16.80 -20.59 1.02
C LEU A 486 17.16 -20.10 -0.38
N VAL A 487 17.49 -18.81 -0.53
CA VAL A 487 17.84 -18.19 -1.83
C VAL A 487 16.75 -18.47 -2.88
N THR A 488 15.48 -18.37 -2.47
CA THR A 488 14.35 -18.63 -3.36
C THR A 488 14.20 -17.48 -4.37
N GLN A 489 14.07 -17.82 -5.64
CA GLN A 489 13.76 -16.88 -6.70
C GLN A 489 12.31 -16.41 -6.58
N ASN A 490 12.11 -15.15 -6.21
CA ASN A 490 10.81 -14.56 -6.10
C ASN A 490 10.48 -13.80 -7.39
N PRO A 491 9.30 -14.04 -7.98
CA PRO A 491 8.97 -13.48 -9.28
C PRO A 491 8.69 -11.98 -9.16
N ALA A 492 9.17 -11.22 -10.14
CA ALA A 492 8.73 -9.87 -10.45
C ALA A 492 7.85 -9.87 -11.71
N TYR A 493 7.18 -8.77 -11.98
CA TYR A 493 6.43 -8.59 -13.22
C TYR A 493 7.42 -8.62 -14.41
N PRO A 494 7.11 -9.39 -15.48
CA PRO A 494 7.94 -9.41 -16.66
C PRO A 494 7.94 -8.02 -17.32
N GLN A 495 9.06 -7.66 -17.93
CA GLN A 495 9.24 -6.39 -18.63
C GLN A 495 9.55 -6.64 -20.09
N PHE A 496 8.92 -5.88 -20.98
CA PHE A 496 9.21 -5.93 -22.41
C PHE A 496 10.40 -5.02 -22.71
N THR A 497 11.35 -5.52 -23.47
CA THR A 497 12.51 -4.79 -23.99
C THR A 497 12.96 -5.43 -25.31
N PHE A 498 14.06 -4.96 -25.85
CA PHE A 498 14.75 -5.62 -26.95
C PHE A 498 16.01 -6.32 -26.46
N GLN A 499 16.41 -7.39 -27.16
CA GLN A 499 17.66 -8.08 -26.91
C GLN A 499 18.82 -7.09 -27.06
N ARG A 500 19.75 -7.11 -26.11
CA ARG A 500 20.93 -6.24 -26.14
C ARG A 500 22.12 -6.96 -26.79
N LEU A 501 23.06 -6.18 -27.29
CA LEU A 501 24.38 -6.68 -27.71
C LEU A 501 25.13 -7.24 -26.48
N GLU A 502 26.13 -8.08 -26.73
CA GLU A 502 26.93 -8.71 -25.64
C GLU A 502 27.62 -7.68 -24.73
N ASN A 503 28.01 -6.54 -25.27
CA ASN A 503 28.60 -5.43 -24.51
C ASN A 503 27.56 -4.54 -23.79
N ASN A 504 26.27 -4.81 -23.96
CA ASN A 504 25.15 -4.04 -23.43
C ASN A 504 25.09 -2.54 -23.86
N GLU A 505 25.87 -2.11 -24.85
CA GLU A 505 25.88 -0.70 -25.32
C GLU A 505 24.71 -0.36 -26.25
N GLY A 506 24.00 -1.36 -26.80
CA GLY A 506 22.91 -1.15 -27.73
C GLY A 506 22.00 -2.37 -27.85
N PHE A 507 21.06 -2.30 -28.79
CA PHE A 507 20.14 -3.39 -29.11
C PHE A 507 20.66 -4.25 -30.27
N ALA A 508 20.51 -5.56 -30.15
CA ALA A 508 20.74 -6.50 -31.23
C ALA A 508 19.61 -6.43 -32.26
N THR A 509 19.94 -6.60 -33.54
CA THR A 509 18.99 -6.55 -34.65
C THR A 509 19.04 -7.82 -35.49
N THR A 510 17.95 -8.10 -36.20
CA THR A 510 17.81 -9.29 -37.07
C THR A 510 18.68 -9.25 -38.32
N ASP A 511 19.09 -8.06 -38.73
CA ASP A 511 19.86 -7.79 -39.95
C ASP A 511 21.29 -7.28 -39.68
N GLY A 512 21.68 -7.12 -38.42
CA GLY A 512 22.98 -6.58 -38.01
C GLY A 512 23.19 -5.09 -38.33
N GLN A 513 22.15 -4.39 -38.80
CA GLN A 513 22.18 -2.95 -39.03
C GLN A 513 21.77 -2.17 -37.80
N ALA A 514 21.90 -0.85 -37.81
CA ALA A 514 21.39 0.00 -36.73
C ALA A 514 19.90 -0.25 -36.51
N ILE A 515 19.45 -0.15 -35.25
CA ILE A 515 18.04 -0.32 -34.93
C ILE A 515 17.20 0.75 -35.64
N LYS A 516 16.11 0.34 -36.27
CA LYS A 516 15.17 1.23 -36.92
C LYS A 516 14.23 1.87 -35.92
N GLU A 517 13.82 3.10 -36.12
CA GLU A 517 12.95 3.85 -35.21
C GLU A 517 11.59 3.19 -34.95
N ASP A 518 11.06 2.44 -35.97
CA ASP A 518 9.84 1.65 -35.84
C ASP A 518 10.06 0.27 -35.18
N GLY A 519 11.28 -0.05 -34.76
CA GLY A 519 11.64 -1.31 -34.15
C GLY A 519 11.52 -2.54 -35.08
N SER A 520 11.35 -2.35 -36.39
CA SER A 520 11.04 -3.45 -37.35
C SER A 520 12.14 -4.50 -37.45
N ASN A 521 13.41 -4.13 -37.21
CA ASN A 521 14.56 -5.04 -37.17
C ASN A 521 15.00 -5.41 -35.73
N ALA A 522 14.30 -4.93 -34.69
CA ALA A 522 14.61 -5.27 -33.31
C ALA A 522 14.19 -6.72 -32.98
N ILE A 523 14.88 -7.32 -32.03
CA ILE A 523 14.57 -8.65 -31.50
C ILE A 523 13.84 -8.48 -30.16
N PRO A 524 12.50 -8.74 -30.07
CA PRO A 524 11.75 -8.65 -28.83
C PRO A 524 12.33 -9.58 -27.76
N PHE A 525 12.37 -9.08 -26.54
CA PHE A 525 12.85 -9.81 -25.37
C PHE A 525 11.99 -9.53 -24.15
N ILE A 526 11.55 -10.58 -23.46
CA ILE A 526 10.85 -10.48 -22.19
C ILE A 526 11.83 -10.71 -21.05
N LEU A 527 12.21 -9.64 -20.39
CA LEU A 527 13.05 -9.70 -19.20
C LEU A 527 12.25 -10.25 -18.04
N LYS A 528 12.70 -11.37 -17.48
CA LYS A 528 12.17 -11.96 -16.26
C LYS A 528 13.15 -11.69 -15.15
N ASN A 529 12.74 -10.83 -14.21
CA ASN A 529 13.54 -10.52 -13.04
C ASN A 529 13.36 -11.68 -12.02
N GLU A 530 14.28 -12.63 -12.02
CA GLU A 530 14.23 -13.84 -11.18
C GLU A 530 15.39 -13.89 -10.19
N ASP A 531 16.04 -12.78 -9.90
CA ASP A 531 17.18 -12.77 -8.99
C ASP A 531 16.78 -13.13 -7.56
N SER A 532 17.64 -13.93 -6.94
CA SER A 532 17.44 -14.34 -5.57
C SER A 532 18.72 -14.10 -4.76
N ILE A 533 18.60 -13.32 -3.70
CA ILE A 533 19.71 -13.00 -2.82
C ILE A 533 19.29 -13.29 -1.38
N ALA A 534 20.13 -14.01 -0.65
CA ALA A 534 20.05 -14.05 0.81
C ALA A 534 20.63 -12.75 1.37
N THR A 535 19.84 -12.04 2.15
CA THR A 535 20.22 -10.74 2.71
C THR A 535 20.53 -10.87 4.21
N PRO A 536 21.81 -11.00 4.61
CA PRO A 536 22.17 -11.01 6.01
C PRO A 536 22.20 -9.60 6.59
N SER A 537 21.73 -9.45 7.82
CA SER A 537 21.93 -8.24 8.62
C SER A 537 22.36 -8.58 10.03
N ILE A 538 23.33 -7.83 10.55
CA ILE A 538 23.84 -7.96 11.90
C ILE A 538 23.50 -6.66 12.65
N GLY A 539 23.00 -6.78 13.86
CA GLY A 539 22.70 -5.61 14.67
C GLY A 539 22.81 -5.89 16.15
N PHE A 540 22.72 -4.81 16.92
CA PHE A 540 22.68 -4.90 18.38
C PHE A 540 21.62 -3.96 18.96
N ILE A 541 21.07 -4.35 20.11
CA ILE A 541 20.11 -3.54 20.88
C ILE A 541 20.67 -3.39 22.29
N VAL A 542 20.69 -2.16 22.78
CA VAL A 542 21.06 -1.84 24.17
C VAL A 542 19.83 -1.27 24.87
N GLU A 543 19.42 -1.89 25.95
CA GLU A 543 18.29 -1.46 26.80
C GLU A 543 18.81 -1.05 28.18
N PHE A 544 18.41 0.14 28.69
CA PHE A 544 18.84 0.72 29.95
C PHE A 544 17.73 0.74 31.00
#